data_67ce6b2be49e5a0000583fd6179354a4
#
_entry.id   67ce6b2be49e5a0000583fd6179354a4
#
_cell.length_a   1.000
_cell.length_b   1.000
_cell.length_c   1.000
_cell.angle_alpha   90.00
_cell.angle_beta   90.00
_cell.angle_gamma   90.00
#
_symmetry.space_group_name_H-M   'P 1'
#
loop_
_entity.id
_entity.type
_entity.pdbx_description
1 polymer ?
#
loop_
_entity_poly.entity_id
_entity_poly.type
_entity_poly.pdbx_seq_one_letter_code
_entity_poly.pdbx_strand_id
1 'polypeptide(L)'
;MRAAGAVHVGTEARPERLTEREIEVVRLMSGGYSNREIGRALGAAEGTIKNHVSSILAKLGVRDRTRAVLKALEIGLLNPR
;
A
#
# COMPACT_ATOMS: atom_id res chain seq x y z
N MET A 1 -11.81 -24.11 -14.25
CA MET A 1 -11.81 -23.92 -14.26
C MET A 1 -11.90 -23.56 -14.05
N ARG A 2 -11.63 -23.44 -13.78
CA ARG A 2 -11.39 -22.96 -13.62
C ARG A 2 -11.49 -22.52 -13.01
N ALA A 3 -11.49 -22.63 -12.77
CA ALA A 3 -11.36 -22.20 -12.27
C ALA A 3 -11.44 -21.70 -11.77
N ALA A 4 -11.41 -21.80 -11.66
CA ALA A 4 -11.26 -21.45 -11.28
C ALA A 4 -11.17 -20.94 -10.90
N GLY A 5 -11.04 -20.95 -10.90
CA GLY A 5 -10.59 -20.64 -10.67
C GLY A 5 -10.46 -20.03 -10.25
N ALA A 6 -10.40 -20.09 -10.23
CA ALA A 6 -10.00 -19.68 -9.98
C ALA A 6 -9.97 -19.02 -9.61
N VAL A 7 -9.91 -19.01 -9.55
CA VAL A 7 -9.69 -18.54 -9.41
C VAL A 7 -9.70 -17.89 -9.07
N HIS A 8 -9.47 -17.69 -9.02
CA HIS A 8 -9.18 -17.14 -8.90
C HIS A 8 -9.02 -16.78 -8.47
N VAL A 9 -8.89 -16.99 -8.43
CA VAL A 9 -8.43 -16.79 -8.23
C VAL A 9 -8.13 -16.23 -8.06
N GLY A 10 -7.86 -16.14 -8.16
CA GLY A 10 -7.16 -15.63 -8.16
C GLY A 10 -7.14 -14.88 -7.83
N THR A 11 -7.32 -14.71 -7.84
CA THR A 11 -7.24 -14.02 -7.67
C THR A 11 -7.14 -13.77 -7.13
N GLU A 12 -7.21 -14.05 -6.97
CA GLU A 12 -7.00 -14.02 -6.52
C GLU A 12 -6.36 -14.01 -5.70
N ALA A 13 -6.57 -14.48 -5.62
CA ALA A 13 -5.53 -14.84 -4.70
C ALA A 13 -4.36 -13.91 -4.71
N ARG A 14 -4.19 -13.26 -5.71
CA ARG A 14 -3.14 -12.29 -5.80
C ARG A 14 -3.58 -10.96 -5.24
N PRO A 15 -2.79 -10.38 -4.34
CA PRO A 15 -3.16 -9.07 -3.81
C PRO A 15 -3.22 -8.04 -4.91
N GLU A 16 -4.07 -7.09 -4.75
CA GLU A 16 -4.14 -5.98 -5.68
C GLU A 16 -2.84 -5.22 -5.66
N ARG A 17 -2.46 -4.73 -6.81
CA ARG A 17 -1.28 -3.91 -6.91
C ARG A 17 -1.54 -2.54 -6.33
N LEU A 18 -0.52 -2.01 -5.69
CA LEU A 18 -0.55 -0.62 -5.28
C LEU A 18 -0.39 0.27 -6.49
N THR A 19 -1.10 1.38 -6.49
CA THR A 19 -0.90 2.40 -7.50
C THR A 19 0.43 3.11 -7.26
N GLU A 20 0.89 3.86 -8.25
CA GLU A 20 2.13 4.62 -8.08
C GLU A 20 2.04 5.60 -6.94
N ARG A 21 0.88 6.25 -6.80
CA ARG A 21 0.69 7.18 -5.68
C ARG A 21 0.72 6.44 -4.34
N GLU A 22 0.13 5.27 -4.28
CA GLU A 22 0.17 4.48 -3.05
C GLU A 22 1.59 4.05 -2.71
N ILE A 23 2.38 3.72 -3.72
CA ILE A 23 3.78 3.39 -3.49
C ILE A 23 4.54 4.58 -2.91
N GLU A 24 4.28 5.78 -3.44
CA GLU A 24 4.88 6.99 -2.89
C GLU A 24 4.49 7.19 -1.44
N VAL A 25 3.21 6.95 -1.13
CA VAL A 25 2.73 7.08 0.24
C VAL A 25 3.43 6.08 1.15
N VAL A 26 3.55 4.82 0.72
CA VAL A 26 4.23 3.80 1.52
C VAL A 26 5.69 4.17 1.77
N ARG A 27 6.36 4.71 0.76
CA ARG A 27 7.75 5.11 0.92
C ARG A 27 7.90 6.19 1.99
N LEU A 28 6.99 7.16 1.99
CA LEU A 28 7.03 8.20 3.00
C LEU A 28 6.64 7.65 4.37
N MET A 29 5.70 6.70 4.41
CA MET A 29 5.37 6.02 5.65
C MET A 29 6.60 5.35 6.24
N SER A 30 7.38 4.68 5.39
CA SER A 30 8.57 3.98 5.85
C SER A 30 9.64 4.94 6.36
N GLY A 31 9.60 6.17 5.92
CA GLY A 31 10.50 7.21 6.41
C GLY A 31 10.04 7.85 7.70
N GLY A 32 8.91 7.41 8.24
CA GLY A 32 8.41 7.94 9.51
C GLY A 32 7.53 9.16 9.41
N TYR A 33 7.11 9.53 8.20
CA TYR A 33 6.28 10.72 8.01
C TYR A 33 4.84 10.45 8.41
N SER A 34 4.23 11.43 9.06
CA SER A 34 2.82 11.38 9.40
C SER A 34 1.97 11.63 8.16
N ASN A 35 0.68 11.32 8.25
CA ASN A 35 -0.23 11.57 7.13
C ASN A 35 -0.23 13.04 6.73
N ARG A 36 -0.14 13.92 7.72
CA ARG A 36 -0.10 15.35 7.45
C ARG A 36 1.16 15.72 6.68
N GLU A 37 2.29 15.17 7.11
CA GLU A 37 3.56 15.43 6.43
C GLU A 37 3.57 14.85 5.03
N ILE A 38 3.00 13.67 4.87
CA ILE A 38 2.90 13.05 3.54
C ILE A 38 2.03 13.93 2.65
N GLY A 39 0.92 14.44 3.20
CA GLY A 39 0.07 15.33 2.43
C GLY A 39 0.82 16.56 1.95
N ARG A 40 1.63 17.15 2.82
CA ARG A 40 2.43 18.30 2.43
C ARG A 40 3.41 17.94 1.33
N ALA A 41 4.07 16.79 1.46
CA ALA A 41 5.07 16.37 0.48
C ALA A 41 4.45 16.09 -0.88
N LEU A 42 3.24 15.56 -0.91
CA LEU A 42 2.60 15.16 -2.15
C LEU A 42 1.57 16.16 -2.67
N GLY A 43 1.36 17.25 -1.93
CA GLY A 43 0.37 18.24 -2.35
C GLY A 43 -1.05 17.76 -2.20
N ALA A 44 -1.33 16.94 -1.20
CA ALA A 44 -2.65 16.37 -0.99
C ALA A 44 -3.13 16.67 0.42
N ALA A 45 -4.44 16.68 0.61
CA ALA A 45 -5.02 16.88 1.93
C ALA A 45 -4.75 15.67 2.82
N GLU A 46 -4.68 15.90 4.12
CA GLU A 46 -4.44 14.83 5.07
C GLU A 46 -5.50 13.74 4.97
N GLY A 47 -6.76 14.13 4.77
CA GLY A 47 -7.84 13.15 4.61
C GLY A 47 -7.64 12.25 3.40
N THR A 48 -7.13 12.82 2.31
CA THR A 48 -6.82 12.04 1.13
C THR A 48 -5.73 11.01 1.43
N ILE A 49 -4.71 11.42 2.19
CA ILE A 49 -3.64 10.49 2.57
C ILE A 49 -4.20 9.38 3.47
N LYS A 50 -5.09 9.72 4.41
CA LYS A 50 -5.72 8.69 5.23
C LYS A 50 -6.44 7.65 4.37
N ASN A 51 -7.12 8.10 3.33
CA ASN A 51 -7.80 7.18 2.43
C ASN A 51 -6.80 6.32 1.68
N HIS A 52 -5.69 6.90 1.24
CA HIS A 52 -4.64 6.10 0.60
C HIS A 52 -4.07 5.05 1.55
N VAL A 53 -3.83 5.44 2.81
CA VAL A 53 -3.31 4.49 3.79
C VAL A 53 -4.29 3.34 4.00
N SER A 54 -5.58 3.65 4.14
CA SER A 54 -6.59 2.60 4.29
C SER A 54 -6.59 1.63 3.12
N SER A 55 -6.50 2.17 1.92
CA SER A 55 -6.45 1.35 0.71
C SER A 55 -5.19 0.47 0.70
N ILE A 56 -4.06 1.04 1.08
CA ILE A 56 -2.80 0.30 1.15
C ILE A 56 -2.89 -0.86 2.13
N LEU A 57 -3.44 -0.62 3.31
CA LEU A 57 -3.58 -1.68 4.30
C LEU A 57 -4.44 -2.82 3.76
N ALA A 58 -5.55 -2.46 3.11
CA ALA A 58 -6.43 -3.46 2.54
C ALA A 58 -5.74 -4.25 1.44
N LYS A 59 -5.03 -3.57 0.56
CA LYS A 59 -4.36 -4.22 -0.56
C LYS A 59 -3.22 -5.13 -0.12
N LEU A 60 -2.51 -4.73 0.92
CA LEU A 60 -1.42 -5.54 1.46
C LEU A 60 -1.92 -6.62 2.42
N GLY A 61 -3.18 -6.56 2.79
CA GLY A 61 -3.75 -7.55 3.69
C GLY A 61 -3.23 -7.46 5.11
N VAL A 62 -2.95 -6.25 5.57
CA VAL A 62 -2.38 -6.04 6.90
C VAL A 62 -3.29 -5.12 7.71
N ARG A 63 -3.06 -5.07 9.01
CA ARG A 63 -3.95 -4.37 9.94
C ARG A 63 -3.53 -2.96 10.30
N ASP A 64 -2.25 -2.67 10.21
CA ASP A 64 -1.79 -1.38 10.69
C ASP A 64 -0.62 -0.90 9.87
N ARG A 65 -0.25 0.33 10.14
CA ARG A 65 0.78 1.05 9.39
C ARG A 65 2.14 0.38 9.48
N THR A 66 2.51 -0.07 10.67
CA THR A 66 3.80 -0.72 10.86
C THR A 66 3.89 -2.00 10.04
N ARG A 67 2.84 -2.80 10.05
CA ARG A 67 2.81 -4.03 9.27
C ARG A 67 2.83 -3.74 7.78
N ALA A 68 2.21 -2.63 7.37
CA ALA A 68 2.24 -2.24 5.97
C ALA A 68 3.67 -1.94 5.52
N VAL A 69 4.44 -1.23 6.33
CA VAL A 69 5.82 -0.93 6.00
C VAL A 69 6.66 -2.20 5.95
N LEU A 70 6.47 -3.09 6.93
CA LEU A 70 7.20 -4.35 6.94
C LEU A 70 6.86 -5.21 5.74
N LYS A 71 5.59 -5.26 5.38
CA LYS A 71 5.16 -6.02 4.20
C LYS A 71 5.76 -5.44 2.93
N ALA A 72 5.78 -4.12 2.83
CA ALA A 72 6.35 -3.45 1.65
C ALA A 72 7.84 -3.75 1.52
N LEU A 73 8.56 -3.78 2.63
CA LEU A 73 9.97 -4.17 2.62
C LEU A 73 10.12 -5.62 2.14
N GLU A 74 9.28 -6.49 2.65
CA GLU A 74 9.31 -7.91 2.35
C GLU A 74 9.13 -8.19 0.86
N ILE A 75 8.21 -7.47 0.24
CA ILE A 75 7.91 -7.70 -1.18
C ILE A 75 8.70 -6.78 -2.12
N GLY A 76 9.64 -6.03 -1.58
CA GLY A 76 10.57 -5.25 -2.40
C GLY A 76 10.06 -3.92 -2.90
N LEU A 77 8.95 -3.42 -2.37
CA LEU A 77 8.39 -2.14 -2.82
C LEU A 77 9.29 -0.96 -2.47
N LEU A 78 10.07 -1.08 -1.42
CA LEU A 78 10.87 0.03 -0.92
C LEU A 78 12.32 -0.02 -1.37
N ASN A 79 12.67 -0.98 -2.19
CA ASN A 79 14.03 -1.09 -2.66
C ASN A 79 14.33 0.06 -3.63
N PRO A 80 15.53 0.62 -3.54
CA PRO A 80 15.92 1.66 -4.50
C PRO A 80 16.10 1.05 -5.88
N ARG A 81 15.99 1.90 -6.91
CA ARG A 81 16.07 1.45 -8.30
C ARG A 81 17.38 1.88 -8.94
#